data_7d13f1d77f0da0a693171f9704917a35
#
_entry.id   7d13f1d77f0da0a693171f9704917a35
#
_cell.length_a   1.000
_cell.length_b   1.000
_cell.length_c   1.000
_cell.angle_alpha   90.00
_cell.angle_beta   90.00
_cell.angle_gamma   90.00
#
_symmetry.space_group_name_H-M   'P 1'
#
loop_
_entity.id
_entity.type
_entity.pdbx_description
1 polymer ?
#
loop_
_entity_poly.entity_id
_entity_poly.type
_entity_poly.pdbx_seq_one_letter_code
_entity_poly.pdbx_strand_id
1 'polypeptide(L)'
;MNTEEQHQRMIEVIEEEVTYTRHAIGKDKLDDRVMDAMRKVPRHEFVPANSQLMAYHNGPLSIGHGQTISQPYIVALMTDLLEPQPNDVILEIGTGSGYQSAILSCLVKQVHTTETVGPLVEPARERLQRLGYDNVQVHECDGYYGLAEQAPYDGIIVTAAAPHVPEPLVEQLKPGGRLVIPVGHEFYAQELLVIHKHEDGQLSRRKVIDVVFVPLTGNGHNQVAEEID
;
A
#
# COMPACT_ATOMS: atom_id res chain seq x y z
N MET A 1 21.04 18.44 -8.21
CA MET A 1 20.88 16.97 -8.23
C MET A 1 19.96 16.64 -9.37
N ASN A 2 20.33 15.77 -10.29
CA ASN A 2 19.46 15.30 -11.37
C ASN A 2 18.44 14.27 -10.82
N THR A 3 17.47 13.85 -11.63
CA THR A 3 16.41 12.92 -11.20
C THR A 3 16.94 11.57 -10.73
N GLU A 4 17.98 11.05 -11.39
CA GLU A 4 18.62 9.78 -11.05
C GLU A 4 19.36 9.85 -9.70
N GLU A 5 20.09 10.94 -9.45
CA GLU A 5 20.76 11.19 -8.16
C GLU A 5 19.73 11.34 -7.02
N GLN A 6 18.59 12.01 -7.27
CA GLN A 6 17.51 12.13 -6.28
C GLN A 6 16.88 10.77 -5.98
N HIS A 7 16.67 9.94 -7.00
CA HIS A 7 16.12 8.58 -6.83
C HIS A 7 17.08 7.72 -6.02
N GLN A 8 18.38 7.74 -6.36
CA GLN A 8 19.39 7.01 -5.59
C GLN A 8 19.43 7.48 -4.13
N ARG A 9 19.35 8.79 -3.88
CA ARG A 9 19.31 9.31 -2.51
C ARG A 9 18.07 8.87 -1.75
N MET A 10 16.92 8.76 -2.40
CA MET A 10 15.69 8.20 -1.78
C MET A 10 15.93 6.75 -1.30
N ILE A 11 16.60 5.92 -2.11
CA ILE A 11 16.91 4.53 -1.73
C ILE A 11 17.83 4.50 -0.49
N GLU A 12 18.87 5.33 -0.45
CA GLU A 12 19.77 5.43 0.71
C GLU A 12 19.00 5.84 1.98
N VAL A 13 18.07 6.81 1.86
CA VAL A 13 17.24 7.26 2.97
C VAL A 13 16.30 6.14 3.45
N ILE A 14 15.75 5.32 2.56
CA ILE A 14 14.94 4.15 2.95
C ILE A 14 15.81 3.19 3.79
N GLU A 15 17.05 2.91 3.37
CA GLU A 15 17.97 2.04 4.10
C GLU A 15 18.39 2.62 5.47
N GLU A 16 18.55 3.94 5.56
CA GLU A 16 18.77 4.67 6.82
C GLU A 16 17.56 4.49 7.76
N GLU A 17 16.32 4.69 7.27
CA GLU A 17 15.09 4.53 8.06
C GLU A 17 14.92 3.08 8.57
N VAL A 18 15.24 2.09 7.76
CA VAL A 18 15.25 0.67 8.19
C VAL A 18 16.19 0.49 9.38
N THR A 19 17.38 1.10 9.31
CA THR A 19 18.36 1.03 10.40
C THR A 19 17.83 1.65 11.70
N TYR A 20 17.13 2.78 11.61
CA TYR A 20 16.52 3.45 12.79
C TYR A 20 15.36 2.63 13.38
N THR A 21 14.55 2.02 12.52
CA THR A 21 13.34 1.30 12.95
C THR A 21 13.54 -0.19 13.17
N ARG A 22 14.74 -0.74 12.93
CA ARG A 22 15.05 -2.18 12.94
C ARG A 22 14.51 -2.96 14.14
N HIS A 23 14.53 -2.36 15.33
CA HIS A 23 14.03 -3.02 16.55
C HIS A 23 12.51 -3.15 16.59
N ALA A 24 11.81 -2.18 15.97
CA ALA A 24 10.35 -2.19 15.86
C ALA A 24 9.88 -3.11 14.73
N ILE A 25 10.53 -3.03 13.56
CA ILE A 25 10.16 -3.85 12.40
C ILE A 25 10.68 -5.30 12.49
N GLY A 26 11.69 -5.54 13.36
CA GLY A 26 12.29 -6.87 13.57
C GLY A 26 13.20 -7.33 12.43
N LYS A 27 13.76 -6.39 11.65
CA LYS A 27 14.63 -6.67 10.50
C LYS A 27 15.76 -5.65 10.42
N ASP A 28 16.96 -6.08 10.03
CA ASP A 28 18.11 -5.20 9.77
C ASP A 28 18.13 -4.65 8.33
N LYS A 29 17.44 -5.30 7.40
CA LYS A 29 17.24 -4.88 6.00
C LYS A 29 15.90 -5.37 5.47
N LEU A 30 15.38 -4.68 4.45
CA LEU A 30 14.24 -5.14 3.65
C LEU A 30 14.69 -6.17 2.60
N ASP A 31 13.76 -6.93 2.03
CA ASP A 31 14.00 -7.87 0.95
C ASP A 31 14.65 -7.15 -0.25
N ASP A 32 15.72 -7.70 -0.80
CA ASP A 32 16.44 -7.11 -1.92
C ASP A 32 15.54 -6.94 -3.16
N ARG A 33 14.55 -7.84 -3.38
CA ARG A 33 13.56 -7.72 -4.46
C ARG A 33 12.67 -6.48 -4.30
N VAL A 34 12.27 -6.17 -3.06
CA VAL A 34 11.49 -4.96 -2.75
C VAL A 34 12.33 -3.71 -3.03
N MET A 35 13.58 -3.69 -2.58
CA MET A 35 14.48 -2.56 -2.84
C MET A 35 14.81 -2.41 -4.33
N ASP A 36 14.90 -3.51 -5.09
CA ASP A 36 15.05 -3.46 -6.55
C ASP A 36 13.81 -2.91 -7.25
N ALA A 37 12.60 -3.26 -6.79
CA ALA A 37 11.37 -2.64 -7.28
C ALA A 37 11.34 -1.13 -6.98
N MET A 38 11.75 -0.72 -5.77
CA MET A 38 11.86 0.71 -5.41
C MET A 38 12.85 1.45 -6.30
N ARG A 39 13.98 0.82 -6.70
CA ARG A 39 14.97 1.39 -7.63
C ARG A 39 14.45 1.49 -9.07
N LYS A 40 13.58 0.55 -9.47
CA LYS A 40 13.07 0.45 -10.84
C LYS A 40 11.92 1.42 -11.13
N VAL A 41 11.03 1.64 -10.15
CA VAL A 41 9.79 2.42 -10.37
C VAL A 41 10.07 3.92 -10.23
N PRO A 42 9.88 4.73 -11.29
CA PRO A 42 10.19 6.17 -11.29
C PRO A 42 9.10 6.96 -10.55
N ARG A 43 9.29 7.21 -9.25
CA ARG A 43 8.29 7.86 -8.40
C ARG A 43 7.81 9.22 -8.93
N HIS A 44 8.66 9.98 -9.63
CA HIS A 44 8.28 11.27 -10.20
C HIS A 44 7.17 11.18 -11.26
N GLU A 45 6.94 10.02 -11.89
CA GLU A 45 5.83 9.77 -12.79
C GLU A 45 4.47 9.66 -12.09
N PHE A 46 4.48 9.46 -10.75
CA PHE A 46 3.29 9.23 -9.93
C PHE A 46 2.87 10.45 -9.09
N VAL A 47 3.53 11.59 -9.28
CA VAL A 47 3.21 12.84 -8.59
C VAL A 47 2.74 13.90 -9.58
N PRO A 48 1.91 14.88 -9.15
CA PRO A 48 1.55 16.01 -9.99
C PRO A 48 2.77 16.82 -10.44
N ALA A 49 2.67 17.49 -11.59
CA ALA A 49 3.77 18.26 -12.21
C ALA A 49 4.39 19.29 -11.25
N ASN A 50 3.58 19.94 -10.42
CA ASN A 50 4.04 20.92 -9.43
C ASN A 50 4.78 20.30 -8.23
N SER A 51 4.73 18.98 -8.06
CA SER A 51 5.38 18.23 -6.98
C SER A 51 6.59 17.41 -7.45
N GLN A 52 6.91 17.42 -8.73
CA GLN A 52 7.99 16.59 -9.29
C GLN A 52 9.37 16.86 -8.68
N LEU A 53 9.67 18.11 -8.31
CA LEU A 53 10.93 18.45 -7.65
C LEU A 53 11.09 17.80 -6.27
N MET A 54 9.96 17.45 -5.63
CA MET A 54 9.91 16.81 -4.32
C MET A 54 9.62 15.31 -4.40
N ALA A 55 9.48 14.75 -5.61
CA ALA A 55 9.02 13.37 -5.81
C ALA A 55 9.83 12.33 -5.03
N TYR A 56 11.13 12.55 -4.88
CA TYR A 56 12.05 11.63 -4.21
C TYR A 56 12.36 12.00 -2.75
N HIS A 57 11.69 13.04 -2.21
CA HIS A 57 11.76 13.34 -0.78
C HIS A 57 11.07 12.22 0.03
N ASN A 58 11.66 11.84 1.16
CA ASN A 58 11.12 10.77 2.03
C ASN A 58 9.94 11.27 2.88
N GLY A 59 8.86 11.66 2.21
CA GLY A 59 7.61 12.12 2.83
C GLY A 59 6.42 11.88 1.90
N PRO A 60 5.20 11.95 2.42
CA PRO A 60 4.00 11.92 1.61
C PRO A 60 3.88 13.20 0.80
N LEU A 61 3.26 13.13 -0.39
CA LEU A 61 2.97 14.28 -1.24
C LEU A 61 1.49 14.25 -1.65
N SER A 62 0.86 15.43 -1.70
CA SER A 62 -0.52 15.53 -2.18
C SER A 62 -0.61 15.16 -3.66
N ILE A 63 -1.61 14.35 -4.00
CA ILE A 63 -2.00 13.98 -5.37
C ILE A 63 -3.34 14.57 -5.79
N GLY A 64 -3.90 15.47 -4.97
CA GLY A 64 -5.23 16.07 -5.13
C GLY A 64 -6.32 15.28 -4.42
N HIS A 65 -7.53 15.83 -4.44
CA HIS A 65 -8.75 15.21 -3.87
C HIS A 65 -8.61 14.78 -2.39
N GLY A 66 -7.76 15.45 -1.62
CA GLY A 66 -7.48 15.09 -0.21
C GLY A 66 -6.60 13.85 -0.05
N GLN A 67 -6.08 13.27 -1.14
CA GLN A 67 -5.27 12.04 -1.11
C GLN A 67 -3.77 12.34 -1.27
N THR A 68 -2.96 11.36 -0.90
CA THR A 68 -1.50 11.46 -0.96
C THR A 68 -0.87 10.21 -1.57
N ILE A 69 0.29 10.39 -2.22
CA ILE A 69 1.24 9.29 -2.42
C ILE A 69 2.02 9.11 -1.12
N SER A 70 2.07 7.89 -0.59
CA SER A 70 2.69 7.57 0.69
C SER A 70 4.21 7.83 0.70
N GLN A 71 4.78 8.03 1.89
CA GLN A 71 6.22 8.14 2.12
C GLN A 71 6.95 6.93 1.52
N PRO A 72 8.07 7.12 0.78
CA PRO A 72 8.81 6.02 0.16
C PRO A 72 9.20 4.90 1.11
N TYR A 73 9.70 5.23 2.31
CA TYR A 73 10.02 4.22 3.33
C TYR A 73 8.81 3.37 3.71
N ILE A 74 7.63 3.98 3.89
CA ILE A 74 6.40 3.25 4.25
C ILE A 74 5.95 2.33 3.11
N VAL A 75 6.05 2.77 1.84
CA VAL A 75 5.78 1.92 0.67
C VAL A 75 6.69 0.69 0.68
N ALA A 76 8.00 0.88 0.87
CA ALA A 76 8.97 -0.21 0.92
C ALA A 76 8.69 -1.16 2.09
N LEU A 77 8.45 -0.62 3.29
CA LEU A 77 8.19 -1.41 4.50
C LEU A 77 6.91 -2.23 4.37
N MET A 78 5.80 -1.62 3.95
CA MET A 78 4.52 -2.34 3.80
C MET A 78 4.60 -3.43 2.75
N THR A 79 5.31 -3.18 1.64
CA THR A 79 5.56 -4.19 0.61
C THR A 79 6.40 -5.35 1.15
N ASP A 80 7.45 -5.07 1.93
CA ASP A 80 8.30 -6.08 2.57
C ASP A 80 7.53 -6.92 3.60
N LEU A 81 6.67 -6.28 4.40
CA LEU A 81 5.82 -6.96 5.40
C LEU A 81 4.77 -7.88 4.78
N LEU A 82 4.33 -7.59 3.55
CA LEU A 82 3.42 -8.42 2.79
C LEU A 82 4.08 -9.73 2.34
N GLU A 83 5.42 -9.75 2.21
CA GLU A 83 6.23 -10.89 1.74
C GLU A 83 5.80 -11.45 0.36
N PRO A 84 5.61 -10.59 -0.66
CA PRO A 84 5.04 -10.99 -1.94
C PRO A 84 5.92 -12.01 -2.69
N GLN A 85 5.26 -12.98 -3.35
CA GLN A 85 5.93 -13.99 -4.15
C GLN A 85 5.61 -13.83 -5.66
N PRO A 86 6.48 -14.30 -6.58
CA PRO A 86 6.33 -14.06 -8.02
C PRO A 86 5.00 -14.57 -8.63
N ASN A 87 4.37 -15.55 -8.02
CA ASN A 87 3.12 -16.14 -8.52
C ASN A 87 1.86 -15.60 -7.83
N ASP A 88 2.02 -14.67 -6.90
CA ASP A 88 0.94 -14.15 -6.08
C ASP A 88 -0.04 -13.28 -6.88
N VAL A 89 -1.27 -13.30 -6.42
CA VAL A 89 -2.34 -12.36 -6.77
C VAL A 89 -2.60 -11.48 -5.55
N ILE A 90 -2.32 -10.19 -5.68
CA ILE A 90 -2.41 -9.23 -4.57
C ILE A 90 -3.60 -8.29 -4.78
N LEU A 91 -4.31 -7.99 -3.70
CA LEU A 91 -5.29 -6.92 -3.64
C LEU A 91 -4.67 -5.70 -2.94
N GLU A 92 -4.73 -4.55 -3.58
CA GLU A 92 -4.43 -3.25 -3.00
C GLU A 92 -5.72 -2.46 -2.79
N ILE A 93 -5.89 -1.88 -1.61
CA ILE A 93 -6.98 -0.96 -1.29
C ILE A 93 -6.42 0.45 -1.23
N GLY A 94 -6.87 1.33 -2.14
CA GLY A 94 -6.41 2.69 -2.31
C GLY A 94 -5.35 2.82 -3.41
N THR A 95 -5.78 2.80 -4.68
CA THR A 95 -4.89 2.99 -5.84
C THR A 95 -4.13 4.32 -5.79
N GLY A 96 -4.85 5.40 -5.46
CA GLY A 96 -4.31 6.75 -5.43
C GLY A 96 -3.62 7.12 -6.73
N SER A 97 -2.31 7.35 -6.67
CA SER A 97 -1.48 7.62 -7.86
C SER A 97 -1.12 6.37 -8.67
N GLY A 98 -1.27 5.16 -8.12
CA GLY A 98 -0.81 3.90 -8.68
C GLY A 98 0.66 3.55 -8.34
N TYR A 99 1.33 4.30 -7.47
CA TYR A 99 2.74 4.05 -7.15
C TYR A 99 2.96 2.73 -6.42
N GLN A 100 2.16 2.45 -5.36
CA GLN A 100 2.22 1.18 -4.65
C GLN A 100 1.86 0.01 -5.57
N SER A 101 0.84 0.18 -6.43
CA SER A 101 0.48 -0.81 -7.47
C SER A 101 1.67 -1.13 -8.38
N ALA A 102 2.40 -0.10 -8.84
CA ALA A 102 3.57 -0.26 -9.71
C ALA A 102 4.73 -0.99 -9.02
N ILE A 103 4.96 -0.74 -7.73
CA ILE A 103 5.95 -1.48 -6.92
C ILE A 103 5.56 -2.97 -6.83
N LEU A 104 4.31 -3.25 -6.46
CA LEU A 104 3.80 -4.63 -6.38
C LEU A 104 3.87 -5.35 -7.73
N SER A 105 3.54 -4.66 -8.82
CA SER A 105 3.60 -5.17 -10.19
C SER A 105 4.96 -5.76 -10.57
N CYS A 106 6.05 -5.22 -10.01
CA CYS A 106 7.41 -5.73 -10.24
C CYS A 106 7.70 -7.06 -9.51
N LEU A 107 6.87 -7.46 -8.54
CA LEU A 107 7.15 -8.52 -7.59
C LEU A 107 6.21 -9.73 -7.73
N VAL A 108 5.02 -9.52 -8.30
CA VAL A 108 3.95 -10.52 -8.30
C VAL A 108 3.37 -10.78 -9.68
N LYS A 109 2.57 -11.82 -9.80
CA LYS A 109 1.91 -12.20 -11.05
C LYS A 109 0.82 -11.20 -11.45
N GLN A 110 0.00 -10.76 -10.49
CA GLN A 110 -1.17 -9.92 -10.73
C GLN A 110 -1.43 -9.00 -9.54
N VAL A 111 -1.79 -7.75 -9.82
CA VAL A 111 -2.29 -6.78 -8.84
C VAL A 111 -3.70 -6.37 -9.23
N HIS A 112 -4.66 -6.54 -8.32
CA HIS A 112 -5.94 -5.87 -8.36
C HIS A 112 -5.88 -4.70 -7.37
N THR A 113 -6.28 -3.50 -7.81
CA THR A 113 -6.27 -2.32 -6.95
C THR A 113 -7.60 -1.61 -7.01
N THR A 114 -8.11 -1.16 -5.87
CA THR A 114 -9.42 -0.49 -5.76
C THR A 114 -9.24 0.99 -5.40
N GLU A 115 -10.09 1.85 -5.98
CA GLU A 115 -10.13 3.27 -5.70
C GLU A 115 -11.58 3.76 -5.59
N THR A 116 -11.87 4.47 -4.50
CA THR A 116 -13.20 5.03 -4.22
C THR A 116 -13.35 6.45 -4.74
N VAL A 117 -12.22 7.18 -4.87
CA VAL A 117 -12.20 8.57 -5.36
C VAL A 117 -12.19 8.56 -6.89
N GLY A 118 -13.37 8.57 -7.52
CA GLY A 118 -13.56 8.44 -8.96
C GLY A 118 -12.59 9.26 -9.84
N PRO A 119 -12.33 10.56 -9.54
CA PRO A 119 -11.36 11.36 -10.29
C PRO A 119 -9.91 10.84 -10.31
N LEU A 120 -9.53 9.93 -9.43
CA LEU A 120 -8.20 9.32 -9.40
C LEU A 120 -8.10 8.03 -10.24
N VAL A 121 -9.23 7.38 -10.53
CA VAL A 121 -9.29 6.05 -11.16
C VAL A 121 -8.67 6.06 -12.56
N GLU A 122 -9.22 6.87 -13.45
CA GLU A 122 -8.77 6.87 -14.84
C GLU A 122 -7.34 7.40 -15.01
N PRO A 123 -6.93 8.50 -14.32
CA PRO A 123 -5.53 8.95 -14.38
C PRO A 123 -4.53 7.91 -13.88
N ALA A 124 -4.87 7.10 -12.86
CA ALA A 124 -4.02 6.01 -12.39
C ALA A 124 -3.93 4.87 -13.42
N ARG A 125 -5.08 4.46 -14.00
CA ARG A 125 -5.14 3.42 -15.03
C ARG A 125 -4.31 3.79 -16.26
N GLU A 126 -4.50 4.99 -16.81
CA GLU A 126 -3.73 5.50 -17.95
C GLU A 126 -2.23 5.57 -17.66
N ARG A 127 -1.85 6.02 -16.46
CA ARG A 127 -0.44 6.09 -16.03
C ARG A 127 0.19 4.72 -15.96
N LEU A 128 -0.45 3.77 -15.29
CA LEU A 128 0.05 2.41 -15.16
C LEU A 128 0.21 1.74 -16.53
N GLN A 129 -0.78 1.88 -17.42
CA GLN A 129 -0.72 1.36 -18.78
C GLN A 129 0.41 2.03 -19.60
N ARG A 130 0.52 3.35 -19.55
CA ARG A 130 1.57 4.11 -20.26
C ARG A 130 2.97 3.71 -19.81
N LEU A 131 3.14 3.38 -18.55
CA LEU A 131 4.43 2.96 -17.96
C LEU A 131 4.70 1.44 -18.10
N GLY A 132 3.78 0.67 -18.69
CA GLY A 132 3.95 -0.75 -18.99
C GLY A 132 3.73 -1.68 -17.79
N TYR A 133 2.91 -1.30 -16.81
CA TYR A 133 2.50 -2.15 -15.69
C TYR A 133 1.24 -2.94 -16.05
N ASP A 134 1.35 -3.84 -17.04
CA ASP A 134 0.22 -4.52 -17.68
C ASP A 134 -0.47 -5.56 -16.78
N ASN A 135 0.17 -5.97 -15.69
CA ASN A 135 -0.38 -6.89 -14.70
C ASN A 135 -1.10 -6.19 -13.55
N VAL A 136 -1.45 -4.89 -13.70
CA VAL A 136 -2.26 -4.13 -12.73
C VAL A 136 -3.64 -3.86 -13.31
N GLN A 137 -4.69 -4.19 -12.53
CA GLN A 137 -6.08 -3.89 -12.86
C GLN A 137 -6.68 -2.94 -11.82
N VAL A 138 -7.10 -1.76 -12.29
CA VAL A 138 -7.70 -0.71 -11.46
C VAL A 138 -9.22 -0.83 -11.48
N HIS A 139 -9.83 -0.93 -10.30
CA HIS A 139 -11.28 -1.06 -10.09
C HIS A 139 -11.82 0.14 -9.32
N GLU A 140 -12.92 0.74 -9.82
CA GLU A 140 -13.63 1.79 -9.11
C GLU A 140 -14.68 1.15 -8.19
N CYS A 141 -14.36 1.04 -6.91
CA CYS A 141 -15.28 0.48 -5.90
C CYS A 141 -14.86 0.87 -4.48
N ASP A 142 -15.78 0.62 -3.51
CA ASP A 142 -15.50 0.79 -2.10
C ASP A 142 -14.57 -0.32 -1.59
N GLY A 143 -13.33 0.05 -1.30
CA GLY A 143 -12.29 -0.87 -0.86
C GLY A 143 -12.53 -1.53 0.50
N TYR A 144 -13.45 -1.01 1.33
CA TYR A 144 -13.83 -1.64 2.59
C TYR A 144 -14.33 -3.08 2.39
N TYR A 145 -15.06 -3.31 1.29
CA TYR A 145 -15.60 -4.63 0.93
C TYR A 145 -14.62 -5.51 0.14
N GLY A 146 -13.43 -4.99 -0.18
CA GLY A 146 -12.48 -5.68 -1.05
C GLY A 146 -12.98 -5.80 -2.48
N LEU A 147 -12.62 -6.90 -3.14
CA LEU A 147 -13.03 -7.25 -4.50
C LEU A 147 -13.31 -8.77 -4.56
N ALA A 148 -14.46 -9.18 -4.04
CA ALA A 148 -14.83 -10.58 -3.85
C ALA A 148 -14.84 -11.40 -5.15
N GLU A 149 -15.12 -10.77 -6.30
CA GLU A 149 -15.18 -11.43 -7.61
C GLU A 149 -13.83 -11.99 -8.08
N GLN A 150 -12.72 -11.44 -7.54
CA GLN A 150 -11.36 -11.83 -7.90
C GLN A 150 -10.64 -12.59 -6.76
N ALA A 151 -11.33 -12.76 -5.61
CA ALA A 151 -10.82 -13.48 -4.46
C ALA A 151 -10.68 -15.01 -4.74
N PRO A 152 -9.86 -15.75 -3.99
CA PRO A 152 -9.07 -15.30 -2.85
C PRO A 152 -7.67 -14.78 -3.23
N TYR A 153 -7.10 -13.93 -2.38
CA TYR A 153 -5.80 -13.26 -2.59
C TYR A 153 -4.67 -13.89 -1.76
N ASP A 154 -3.47 -13.93 -2.32
CA ASP A 154 -2.26 -14.36 -1.61
C ASP A 154 -1.81 -13.32 -0.57
N GLY A 155 -2.09 -12.04 -0.85
CA GLY A 155 -1.85 -10.94 0.10
C GLY A 155 -2.77 -9.76 -0.18
N ILE A 156 -3.00 -8.96 0.85
CA ILE A 156 -3.81 -7.73 0.78
C ILE A 156 -3.03 -6.60 1.44
N ILE A 157 -2.97 -5.45 0.78
CA ILE A 157 -2.34 -4.24 1.31
C ILE A 157 -3.34 -3.09 1.29
N VAL A 158 -3.48 -2.37 2.41
CA VAL A 158 -4.39 -1.24 2.53
C VAL A 158 -3.57 0.04 2.73
N THR A 159 -3.69 0.98 1.81
CA THR A 159 -2.91 2.22 1.77
C THR A 159 -3.68 3.44 2.31
N ALA A 160 -4.72 3.18 3.10
CA ALA A 160 -5.53 4.15 3.83
C ALA A 160 -5.83 3.63 5.23
N ALA A 161 -6.05 4.50 6.21
CA ALA A 161 -6.32 4.10 7.59
C ALA A 161 -7.78 3.68 7.77
N ALA A 162 -8.00 2.48 8.29
CA ALA A 162 -9.32 1.98 8.67
C ALA A 162 -9.52 2.09 10.21
N PRO A 163 -10.73 2.36 10.70
CA PRO A 163 -10.99 2.41 12.15
C PRO A 163 -10.83 1.04 12.83
N HIS A 164 -11.00 -0.04 12.09
CA HIS A 164 -10.82 -1.43 12.48
C HIS A 164 -10.41 -2.25 11.25
N VAL A 165 -10.00 -3.51 11.46
CA VAL A 165 -9.70 -4.43 10.35
C VAL A 165 -11.01 -4.83 9.68
N PRO A 166 -11.24 -4.52 8.38
CA PRO A 166 -12.45 -4.94 7.69
C PRO A 166 -12.54 -6.46 7.54
N GLU A 167 -13.61 -7.06 8.06
CA GLU A 167 -13.83 -8.50 7.98
C GLU A 167 -13.84 -9.04 6.54
N PRO A 168 -14.47 -8.36 5.55
CA PRO A 168 -14.45 -8.81 4.16
C PRO A 168 -13.04 -8.99 3.58
N LEU A 169 -12.05 -8.22 4.02
CA LEU A 169 -10.66 -8.36 3.56
C LEU A 169 -10.02 -9.63 4.13
N VAL A 170 -10.31 -9.95 5.40
CA VAL A 170 -9.81 -11.19 6.04
C VAL A 170 -10.43 -12.44 5.40
N GLU A 171 -11.74 -12.38 5.07
CA GLU A 171 -12.42 -13.46 4.36
C GLU A 171 -11.82 -13.74 3.00
N GLN A 172 -11.47 -12.68 2.23
CA GLN A 172 -10.89 -12.76 0.89
C GLN A 172 -9.40 -13.14 0.89
N LEU A 173 -8.75 -13.23 2.05
CA LEU A 173 -7.36 -13.64 2.18
C LEU A 173 -7.24 -15.17 2.17
N LYS A 174 -6.33 -15.73 1.37
CA LYS A 174 -6.01 -17.17 1.38
C LYS A 174 -5.42 -17.61 2.72
N PRO A 175 -5.59 -18.89 3.12
CA PRO A 175 -4.69 -19.50 4.09
C PRO A 175 -3.23 -19.32 3.66
N GLY A 176 -2.34 -19.02 4.61
CA GLY A 176 -0.94 -18.62 4.36
C GLY A 176 -0.75 -17.15 3.98
N GLY A 177 -1.81 -16.43 3.64
CA GLY A 177 -1.75 -15.04 3.18
C GLY A 177 -1.59 -14.00 4.30
N ARG A 178 -1.21 -12.78 3.90
CA ARG A 178 -1.00 -11.64 4.81
C ARG A 178 -1.83 -10.42 4.40
N LEU A 179 -2.39 -9.73 5.39
CA LEU A 179 -3.01 -8.41 5.25
C LEU A 179 -2.15 -7.39 5.99
N VAL A 180 -1.69 -6.36 5.28
CA VAL A 180 -0.94 -5.22 5.84
C VAL A 180 -1.84 -4.00 5.81
N ILE A 181 -2.15 -3.42 6.97
CA ILE A 181 -3.16 -2.38 7.11
C ILE A 181 -2.85 -1.41 8.26
N PRO A 182 -2.96 -0.08 8.05
CA PRO A 182 -2.99 0.90 9.13
C PRO A 182 -4.39 0.94 9.78
N VAL A 183 -4.44 0.77 11.11
CA VAL A 183 -5.68 0.76 11.89
C VAL A 183 -5.66 1.83 12.97
N GLY A 184 -6.70 2.66 13.01
CA GLY A 184 -6.86 3.73 13.98
C GLY A 184 -7.69 4.89 13.44
N HIS A 185 -7.91 5.89 14.27
CA HIS A 185 -8.71 7.07 13.92
C HIS A 185 -7.90 8.08 13.10
N GLU A 186 -8.56 8.80 12.19
CA GLU A 186 -7.95 9.71 11.21
C GLU A 186 -7.12 10.87 11.81
N PHE A 187 -7.41 11.31 13.02
CA PHE A 187 -6.70 12.45 13.66
C PHE A 187 -5.58 12.01 14.62
N TYR A 188 -5.28 10.72 14.69
CA TYR A 188 -4.27 10.16 15.57
C TYR A 188 -3.30 9.28 14.77
N ALA A 189 -2.18 8.92 15.40
CA ALA A 189 -1.32 7.91 14.84
C ALA A 189 -2.06 6.56 14.78
N GLN A 190 -2.00 5.90 13.63
CA GLN A 190 -2.57 4.57 13.44
C GLN A 190 -1.51 3.51 13.70
N GLU A 191 -1.93 2.32 14.09
CA GLU A 191 -1.06 1.16 14.20
C GLU A 191 -0.94 0.47 12.83
N LEU A 192 0.27 0.36 12.30
CA LEU A 192 0.52 -0.50 11.15
C LEU A 192 0.52 -1.95 11.61
N LEU A 193 -0.47 -2.71 11.12
CA LEU A 193 -0.69 -4.10 11.49
C LEU A 193 -0.35 -5.05 10.35
N VAL A 194 0.20 -6.21 10.71
CA VAL A 194 0.24 -7.39 9.86
C VAL A 194 -0.70 -8.44 10.46
N ILE A 195 -1.71 -8.83 9.69
CA ILE A 195 -2.58 -9.96 9.99
C ILE A 195 -2.10 -11.13 9.13
N HIS A 196 -1.78 -12.24 9.75
CA HIS A 196 -1.43 -13.47 9.03
C HIS A 196 -2.54 -14.51 9.23
N LYS A 197 -3.08 -15.00 8.14
CA LYS A 197 -4.06 -16.10 8.12
C LYS A 197 -3.28 -17.40 7.93
N HIS A 198 -3.14 -18.17 9.01
CA HIS A 198 -2.40 -19.43 8.99
C HIS A 198 -3.11 -20.48 8.13
N GLU A 199 -2.38 -21.56 7.77
CA GLU A 199 -2.94 -22.65 6.95
C GLU A 199 -4.16 -23.33 7.57
N ASP A 200 -4.28 -23.33 8.89
CA ASP A 200 -5.44 -23.83 9.64
C ASP A 200 -6.60 -22.82 9.74
N GLY A 201 -6.45 -21.64 9.12
CA GLY A 201 -7.42 -20.55 9.13
C GLY A 201 -7.34 -19.65 10.38
N GLN A 202 -6.49 -19.96 11.36
CA GLN A 202 -6.31 -19.08 12.53
C GLN A 202 -5.64 -17.78 12.11
N LEU A 203 -5.99 -16.69 12.80
CA LEU A 203 -5.43 -15.37 12.58
C LEU A 203 -4.43 -15.02 13.67
N SER A 204 -3.25 -14.54 13.28
CA SER A 204 -2.35 -13.84 14.17
C SER A 204 -2.24 -12.38 13.78
N ARG A 205 -2.06 -11.51 14.77
CA ARG A 205 -1.98 -10.05 14.59
C ARG A 205 -0.69 -9.54 15.22
N ARG A 206 0.05 -8.72 14.47
CA ARG A 206 1.28 -8.07 14.94
C ARG A 206 1.25 -6.58 14.63
N LYS A 207 1.39 -5.72 15.65
CA LYS A 207 1.72 -4.31 15.48
C LYS A 207 3.19 -4.18 15.08
N VAL A 208 3.47 -3.29 14.12
CA VAL A 208 4.82 -3.04 13.61
C VAL A 208 5.34 -1.69 14.09
N ILE A 209 4.74 -0.61 13.61
CA ILE A 209 5.08 0.79 13.96
C ILE A 209 3.81 1.63 13.96
N ASP A 210 3.90 2.84 14.50
CA ASP A 210 2.87 3.86 14.35
C ASP A 210 3.08 4.63 13.04
N VAL A 211 1.98 4.92 12.33
CA VAL A 211 1.95 5.58 11.02
C VAL A 211 0.85 6.63 10.96
N VAL A 212 0.88 7.48 9.93
CA VAL A 212 -0.20 8.43 9.63
C VAL A 212 -0.61 8.29 8.17
N PHE A 213 -1.84 7.87 7.96
CA PHE A 213 -2.46 7.72 6.64
C PHE A 213 -3.70 8.59 6.51
N VAL A 214 -4.09 8.88 5.27
CA VAL A 214 -5.43 9.39 4.95
C VAL A 214 -6.47 8.34 5.32
N PRO A 215 -7.70 8.75 5.71
CA PRO A 215 -8.73 7.78 6.08
C PRO A 215 -9.17 6.93 4.88
N LEU A 216 -9.52 5.67 5.15
CA LEU A 216 -10.23 4.84 4.20
C LEU A 216 -11.61 5.45 3.95
N THR A 217 -11.88 5.84 2.71
CA THR A 217 -13.14 6.46 2.29
C THR A 217 -14.09 5.42 1.70
N GLY A 218 -15.39 5.66 1.83
CA GLY A 218 -16.44 4.76 1.34
C GLY A 218 -17.60 4.69 2.34
N ASN A 219 -18.61 3.88 2.06
CA ASN A 219 -19.79 3.74 2.93
C ASN A 219 -19.61 2.65 4.00
N GLY A 220 -18.69 1.71 3.78
CA GLY A 220 -18.51 0.56 4.65
C GLY A 220 -17.98 0.91 6.05
N HIS A 221 -17.15 1.94 6.18
CA HIS A 221 -16.57 2.34 7.48
C HIS A 221 -17.58 3.01 8.42
N ASN A 222 -18.70 3.51 7.91
CA ASN A 222 -19.76 4.15 8.71
C ASN A 222 -20.72 3.16 9.39
N GLN A 223 -20.73 1.91 8.96
CA GLN A 223 -21.71 0.92 9.47
C GLN A 223 -21.40 0.39 10.88
N VAL A 224 -20.19 0.57 11.39
CA VAL A 224 -19.77 0.07 12.71
C VAL A 224 -19.92 1.10 13.83
N ALA A 225 -20.16 2.37 13.49
CA ALA A 225 -20.42 3.41 14.50
C ALA A 225 -21.79 3.29 15.18
N GLU A 226 -22.71 2.48 14.64
CA GLU A 226 -24.06 2.30 15.18
C GLU A 226 -24.23 1.09 16.12
N GLU A 227 -23.20 0.23 16.28
CA GLU A 227 -23.27 -0.96 17.16
C GLU A 227 -22.62 -0.76 18.55
N ILE A 228 -22.17 0.44 18.88
CA ILE A 228 -21.61 0.76 20.21
C ILE A 228 -22.46 1.86 20.88
N ASP A 229 -23.67 1.49 21.30
CA ASP A 229 -24.47 2.17 22.33
C ASP A 229 -24.96 1.15 23.37
#